data_19a6d8d61006a4580a581bd19e851a81
#
_entry.id   19a6d8d61006a4580a581bd19e851a81
#
_cell.length_a   1.000
_cell.length_b   1.000
_cell.length_c   1.000
_cell.angle_alpha   90.00
_cell.angle_beta   90.00
_cell.angle_gamma   90.00
#
_symmetry.space_group_name_H-M   'P 1'
#
loop_
_entity.id
_entity.type
_entity.pdbx_description
1 polymer ?
#
loop_
_entity_poly.entity_id
_entity_poly.type
_entity_poly.pdbx_seq_one_letter_code
_entity_poly.pdbx_strand_id
1 'polypeptide(L)'
;MGVLYALESIRTPALDKIMSVITLLGGELFFMVIAVTVFWCVSKREGYYLMIVGFFGTVINQFLKILCCVPRPWIKDPDFTIVESARAEATGYSFPSGHTQNAVATYGGIARYTRRSWLRVVLVVLTVLIAFSRMYLGVHTPLDVGVSFLIAAVLVLVVYPLMEEADRRPVVLTYTILAMVVCSGAFVGYLYLRGDTGAAAEDTANYLSALENGWKLLGATVGMLVSNIVDRKHIRFETQAVWWAQLIKLAVGFGCLLAIRSGLKAPLIALLGGSAAIAGGIRYLLVVLFAGCVWPLTFWWFSRLGRR
;
A
#
# COMPACT_ATOMS: atom_id res chain seq x y z
N MET A 1 1.81 -21.87 -16.56
CA MET A 1 3.28 -21.83 -16.81
C MET A 1 3.66 -21.39 -18.23
N GLY A 2 3.00 -21.78 -19.31
CA GLY A 2 3.42 -21.48 -20.70
C GLY A 2 3.79 -20.01 -20.98
N VAL A 3 2.97 -19.05 -20.54
CA VAL A 3 3.30 -17.60 -20.66
C VAL A 3 4.58 -17.24 -19.90
N LEU A 4 4.81 -17.81 -18.71
CA LEU A 4 6.01 -17.52 -17.93
C LEU A 4 7.28 -18.09 -18.60
N TYR A 5 7.24 -19.29 -19.17
CA TYR A 5 8.35 -19.86 -19.94
C TYR A 5 8.64 -19.06 -21.21
N ALA A 6 7.60 -18.56 -21.90
CA ALA A 6 7.80 -17.66 -23.03
C ALA A 6 8.46 -16.34 -22.61
N LEU A 7 8.13 -15.80 -21.44
CA LEU A 7 8.80 -14.61 -20.90
C LEU A 7 10.22 -14.91 -20.42
N GLU A 8 10.46 -16.09 -19.86
CA GLU A 8 11.78 -16.55 -19.46
C GLU A 8 12.75 -16.62 -20.65
N SER A 9 12.28 -17.15 -21.81
CA SER A 9 13.11 -17.30 -23.02
C SER A 9 13.61 -15.99 -23.63
N ILE A 10 12.96 -14.86 -23.32
CA ILE A 10 13.35 -13.53 -23.81
C ILE A 10 14.12 -12.71 -22.78
N ARG A 11 14.45 -13.27 -21.61
CA ARG A 11 15.20 -12.56 -20.57
C ARG A 11 16.61 -12.28 -21.05
N THR A 12 17.06 -11.07 -20.72
CA THR A 12 18.44 -10.60 -20.89
C THR A 12 18.84 -9.76 -19.69
N PRO A 13 20.14 -9.68 -19.33
CA PRO A 13 20.55 -8.88 -18.19
C PRO A 13 20.10 -7.41 -18.23
N ALA A 14 20.02 -6.82 -19.44
CA ALA A 14 19.52 -5.46 -19.62
C ALA A 14 18.03 -5.32 -19.35
N LEU A 15 17.20 -6.22 -19.87
CA LEU A 15 15.75 -6.25 -19.64
C LEU A 15 15.43 -6.59 -18.19
N ASP A 16 16.18 -7.51 -17.57
CA ASP A 16 16.01 -7.88 -16.16
C ASP A 16 16.22 -6.66 -15.26
N LYS A 17 17.24 -5.86 -15.53
CA LYS A 17 17.50 -4.61 -14.80
C LYS A 17 16.39 -3.57 -15.01
N ILE A 18 15.92 -3.40 -16.25
CA ILE A 18 14.82 -2.47 -16.57
C ILE A 18 13.54 -2.90 -15.85
N MET A 19 13.15 -4.18 -15.92
CA MET A 19 11.95 -4.69 -15.28
C MET A 19 12.05 -4.67 -13.76
N SER A 20 13.24 -4.89 -13.20
CA SER A 20 13.50 -4.74 -11.77
C SER A 20 13.34 -3.28 -11.29
N VAL A 21 13.74 -2.29 -12.09
CA VAL A 21 13.50 -0.88 -11.76
C VAL A 21 12.01 -0.52 -11.90
N ILE A 22 11.37 -0.96 -12.96
CA ILE A 22 9.92 -0.71 -13.18
C ILE A 22 9.09 -1.29 -12.03
N THR A 23 9.38 -2.51 -11.59
CA THR A 23 8.61 -3.16 -10.52
C THR A 23 8.69 -2.39 -9.19
N LEU A 24 9.81 -1.73 -8.86
CA LEU A 24 9.95 -0.92 -7.64
C LEU A 24 8.85 0.14 -7.52
N LEU A 25 8.43 0.73 -8.65
CA LEU A 25 7.37 1.73 -8.68
C LEU A 25 6.00 1.19 -8.24
N GLY A 26 5.79 -0.13 -8.28
CA GLY A 26 4.60 -0.82 -7.74
C GLY A 26 4.75 -1.27 -6.28
N GLY A 27 5.89 -1.01 -5.66
CA GLY A 27 6.17 -1.37 -4.27
C GLY A 27 5.36 -0.54 -3.27
N GLU A 28 5.20 -1.09 -2.06
CA GLU A 28 4.48 -0.45 -0.95
C GLU A 28 5.06 0.93 -0.60
N LEU A 29 6.40 1.06 -0.63
CA LEU A 29 7.07 2.32 -0.32
C LEU A 29 6.67 3.44 -1.29
N PHE A 30 6.68 3.17 -2.60
CA PHE A 30 6.27 4.16 -3.59
C PHE A 30 4.81 4.55 -3.45
N PHE A 31 3.92 3.57 -3.24
CA PHE A 31 2.52 3.84 -2.95
C PHE A 31 2.38 4.79 -1.75
N MET A 32 3.03 4.49 -0.62
CA MET A 32 2.93 5.31 0.60
C MET A 32 3.50 6.72 0.40
N VAL A 33 4.65 6.84 -0.26
CA VAL A 33 5.26 8.16 -0.55
C VAL A 33 4.33 9.00 -1.42
N ILE A 34 3.75 8.43 -2.47
CA ILE A 34 2.84 9.16 -3.37
C ILE A 34 1.54 9.54 -2.64
N ALA A 35 0.91 8.58 -1.94
CA ALA A 35 -0.36 8.84 -1.25
C ALA A 35 -0.21 9.92 -0.16
N VAL A 36 0.85 9.86 0.64
CA VAL A 36 1.14 10.87 1.69
C VAL A 36 1.52 12.21 1.06
N THR A 37 2.29 12.23 -0.04
CA THR A 37 2.60 13.48 -0.78
C THR A 37 1.33 14.15 -1.29
N VAL A 38 0.42 13.38 -1.89
CA VAL A 38 -0.88 13.90 -2.34
C VAL A 38 -1.68 14.42 -1.15
N PHE A 39 -1.73 13.68 -0.05
CA PHE A 39 -2.45 14.06 1.17
C PHE A 39 -1.92 15.35 1.82
N TRP A 40 -0.61 15.52 1.87
CA TRP A 40 0.00 16.69 2.52
C TRP A 40 0.10 17.93 1.64
N CYS A 41 0.28 17.75 0.31
CA CYS A 41 0.70 18.82 -0.57
C CYS A 41 -0.28 19.16 -1.69
N VAL A 42 -1.19 18.24 -2.04
CA VAL A 42 -2.10 18.42 -3.18
C VAL A 42 -3.55 18.54 -2.72
N SER A 43 -4.10 17.48 -2.14
CA SER A 43 -5.50 17.42 -1.72
C SER A 43 -5.70 16.33 -0.67
N LYS A 44 -6.30 16.70 0.47
CA LYS A 44 -6.70 15.74 1.50
C LYS A 44 -7.62 14.65 0.94
N ARG A 45 -8.62 15.06 0.16
CA ARG A 45 -9.60 14.17 -0.45
C ARG A 45 -8.91 13.10 -1.30
N GLU A 46 -8.05 13.53 -2.23
CA GLU A 46 -7.36 12.62 -3.13
C GLU A 46 -6.33 11.74 -2.38
N GLY A 47 -5.70 12.28 -1.36
CA GLY A 47 -4.84 11.50 -0.46
C GLY A 47 -5.62 10.41 0.27
N TYR A 48 -6.78 10.73 0.88
CA TYR A 48 -7.66 9.72 1.48
C TYR A 48 -8.16 8.70 0.45
N TYR A 49 -8.54 9.16 -0.75
CA TYR A 49 -8.94 8.28 -1.83
C TYR A 49 -7.88 7.22 -2.15
N LEU A 50 -6.63 7.64 -2.39
CA LEU A 50 -5.52 6.72 -2.68
C LEU A 50 -5.28 5.75 -1.52
N MET A 51 -5.22 6.26 -0.28
CA MET A 51 -5.01 5.42 0.90
C MET A 51 -6.14 4.41 1.11
N ILE A 52 -7.40 4.80 0.90
CA ILE A 52 -8.56 3.90 1.03
C ILE A 52 -8.47 2.79 -0.02
N VAL A 53 -8.27 3.14 -1.30
CA VAL A 53 -8.14 2.15 -2.37
C VAL A 53 -6.96 1.21 -2.11
N GLY A 54 -5.81 1.75 -1.70
CA GLY A 54 -4.62 0.95 -1.40
C GLY A 54 -4.82 0.01 -0.21
N PHE A 55 -5.30 0.51 0.92
CA PHE A 55 -5.46 -0.30 2.13
C PHE A 55 -6.59 -1.33 2.00
N PHE A 56 -7.76 -0.97 1.45
CA PHE A 56 -8.79 -1.96 1.15
C PHE A 56 -8.27 -3.04 0.20
N GLY A 57 -7.58 -2.62 -0.86
CA GLY A 57 -6.99 -3.56 -1.79
C GLY A 57 -5.98 -4.49 -1.12
N THR A 58 -5.15 -3.96 -0.20
CA THR A 58 -4.18 -4.76 0.54
C THR A 58 -4.86 -5.72 1.50
N VAL A 59 -5.93 -5.32 2.20
CA VAL A 59 -6.71 -6.23 3.07
C VAL A 59 -7.29 -7.38 2.26
N ILE A 60 -7.94 -7.09 1.13
CA ILE A 60 -8.50 -8.13 0.25
C ILE A 60 -7.39 -9.03 -0.29
N ASN A 61 -6.27 -8.44 -0.73
CA ASN A 61 -5.13 -9.18 -1.26
C ASN A 61 -4.54 -10.15 -0.22
N GLN A 62 -4.30 -9.67 1.00
CA GLN A 62 -3.77 -10.51 2.09
C GLN A 62 -4.76 -11.61 2.49
N PHE A 63 -6.06 -11.31 2.53
CA PHE A 63 -7.09 -12.31 2.81
C PHE A 63 -7.09 -13.41 1.74
N LEU A 64 -7.08 -13.05 0.46
CA LEU A 64 -7.06 -14.01 -0.63
C LEU A 64 -5.77 -14.84 -0.67
N LYS A 65 -4.61 -14.26 -0.31
CA LYS A 65 -3.35 -15.01 -0.18
C LYS A 65 -3.49 -16.18 0.80
N ILE A 66 -4.04 -15.91 1.96
CA ILE A 66 -4.21 -16.91 3.02
C ILE A 66 -5.38 -17.85 2.76
N LEU A 67 -6.41 -17.41 2.04
CA LEU A 67 -7.54 -18.26 1.67
C LEU A 67 -7.18 -19.26 0.56
N CYS A 68 -6.45 -18.80 -0.48
CA CYS A 68 -6.15 -19.59 -1.66
C CYS A 68 -4.84 -20.39 -1.55
N CYS A 69 -3.88 -19.96 -0.73
CA CYS A 69 -2.59 -20.62 -0.48
C CYS A 69 -1.85 -21.04 -1.78
N VAL A 70 -1.90 -20.22 -2.83
CA VAL A 70 -1.27 -20.56 -4.12
C VAL A 70 0.25 -20.41 -4.02
N PRO A 71 1.04 -21.47 -4.23
CA PRO A 71 2.49 -21.39 -4.17
C PRO A 71 3.04 -20.53 -5.32
N ARG A 72 4.26 -19.98 -5.10
CA ARG A 72 4.95 -19.19 -6.11
C ARG A 72 5.33 -20.04 -7.33
N PRO A 73 5.48 -19.43 -8.54
CA PRO A 73 5.81 -20.16 -9.76
C PRO A 73 7.02 -21.08 -9.63
N TRP A 74 8.11 -20.62 -9.01
CA TRP A 74 9.36 -21.38 -8.81
C TRP A 74 9.27 -22.47 -7.72
N ILE A 75 8.23 -22.46 -6.90
CA ILE A 75 7.95 -23.52 -5.92
C ILE A 75 7.08 -24.59 -6.57
N LYS A 76 6.13 -24.14 -7.39
CA LYS A 76 5.22 -25.02 -8.15
C LYS A 76 5.95 -25.80 -9.24
N ASP A 77 6.97 -25.21 -9.83
CA ASP A 77 7.74 -25.75 -10.92
C ASP A 77 9.24 -25.47 -10.68
N PRO A 78 9.99 -26.46 -10.14
CA PRO A 78 11.41 -26.29 -9.80
C PRO A 78 12.33 -26.00 -10.99
N ASP A 79 11.92 -26.37 -12.20
CA ASP A 79 12.69 -26.12 -13.43
C ASP A 79 12.55 -24.67 -13.92
N PHE A 80 11.53 -23.94 -13.40
CA PHE A 80 11.30 -22.55 -13.76
C PHE A 80 12.19 -21.60 -12.97
N THR A 81 12.92 -20.72 -13.66
CA THR A 81 13.80 -19.72 -13.04
C THR A 81 13.11 -18.38 -12.84
N ILE A 82 13.61 -17.60 -11.90
CA ILE A 82 13.16 -16.21 -11.65
C ILE A 82 14.33 -15.25 -11.78
N VAL A 83 14.03 -13.97 -11.95
CA VAL A 83 15.06 -12.93 -11.80
C VAL A 83 15.28 -12.70 -10.30
N GLU A 84 16.46 -13.07 -9.79
CA GLU A 84 16.75 -13.14 -8.34
C GLU A 84 16.54 -11.82 -7.60
N SER A 85 16.76 -10.67 -8.25
CA SER A 85 16.49 -9.36 -7.64
C SER A 85 15.05 -9.16 -7.16
N ALA A 86 14.09 -9.91 -7.75
CA ALA A 86 12.67 -9.82 -7.38
C ALA A 86 12.28 -10.75 -6.22
N ARG A 87 13.14 -11.69 -5.81
CA ARG A 87 12.85 -12.69 -4.76
C ARG A 87 12.58 -12.05 -3.41
N ALA A 88 13.38 -11.07 -3.03
CA ALA A 88 13.28 -10.42 -1.72
C ALA A 88 11.94 -9.73 -1.46
N GLU A 89 11.31 -9.19 -2.52
CA GLU A 89 10.00 -8.54 -2.44
C GLU A 89 8.82 -9.50 -2.69
N ALA A 90 9.11 -10.72 -3.10
CA ALA A 90 8.10 -11.74 -3.38
C ALA A 90 7.75 -12.55 -2.13
N THR A 91 7.30 -11.88 -1.05
CA THR A 91 6.90 -12.52 0.20
C THR A 91 5.48 -13.09 0.13
N GLY A 92 5.23 -14.14 0.94
CA GLY A 92 3.93 -14.78 1.02
C GLY A 92 3.52 -15.54 -0.24
N TYR A 93 2.30 -16.06 -0.26
CA TYR A 93 1.73 -16.78 -1.39
C TYR A 93 1.66 -15.93 -2.67
N SER A 94 1.58 -16.62 -3.84
CA SER A 94 1.60 -15.96 -5.15
C SER A 94 0.34 -15.14 -5.41
N PHE A 95 -0.83 -15.74 -5.20
CA PHE A 95 -2.12 -15.17 -5.58
C PHE A 95 -2.76 -14.37 -4.45
N PRO A 96 -3.22 -13.15 -4.71
CA PRO A 96 -3.03 -12.31 -5.88
C PRO A 96 -1.77 -11.41 -5.76
N SER A 97 -1.43 -10.65 -6.84
CA SER A 97 -0.21 -9.81 -6.91
C SER A 97 -0.34 -8.49 -6.13
N GLY A 98 0.48 -8.31 -5.08
CA GLY A 98 0.49 -7.07 -4.29
C GLY A 98 1.02 -5.84 -5.07
N HIS A 99 2.08 -6.01 -5.89
CA HIS A 99 2.61 -4.91 -6.70
C HIS A 99 1.61 -4.41 -7.75
N THR A 100 0.88 -5.33 -8.40
CA THR A 100 -0.19 -4.96 -9.33
C THR A 100 -1.31 -4.21 -8.61
N GLN A 101 -1.71 -4.68 -7.43
CA GLN A 101 -2.69 -4.01 -6.57
C GLN A 101 -2.26 -2.57 -6.26
N ASN A 102 -1.02 -2.38 -5.80
CA ASN A 102 -0.49 -1.06 -5.46
C ASN A 102 -0.36 -0.15 -6.68
N ALA A 103 0.07 -0.68 -7.84
CA ALA A 103 0.20 0.08 -9.07
C ALA A 103 -1.16 0.62 -9.55
N VAL A 104 -2.20 -0.22 -9.56
CA VAL A 104 -3.56 0.21 -9.94
C VAL A 104 -4.12 1.19 -8.91
N ALA A 105 -3.94 0.94 -7.61
CA ALA A 105 -4.39 1.85 -6.56
C ALA A 105 -3.74 3.24 -6.69
N THR A 106 -2.42 3.29 -6.94
CA THR A 106 -1.66 4.53 -7.06
C THR A 106 -1.92 5.23 -8.39
N TYR A 107 -1.46 4.62 -9.46
CA TYR A 107 -1.43 5.26 -10.78
C TYR A 107 -2.80 5.24 -11.45
N GLY A 108 -3.54 4.14 -11.34
CA GLY A 108 -4.95 4.06 -11.77
C GLY A 108 -5.84 5.02 -10.98
N GLY A 109 -5.63 5.12 -9.66
CA GLY A 109 -6.29 6.09 -8.81
C GLY A 109 -6.03 7.53 -9.27
N ILE A 110 -4.76 7.92 -9.49
CA ILE A 110 -4.41 9.27 -10.00
C ILE A 110 -4.99 9.48 -11.41
N ALA A 111 -4.93 8.48 -12.29
CA ALA A 111 -5.50 8.55 -13.63
C ALA A 111 -7.02 8.80 -13.60
N ARG A 112 -7.73 8.32 -12.57
CA ARG A 112 -9.18 8.51 -12.41
C ARG A 112 -9.55 9.96 -12.18
N TYR A 113 -8.80 10.71 -11.36
CA TYR A 113 -9.14 12.10 -11.04
C TYR A 113 -8.39 13.14 -11.88
N THR A 114 -7.29 12.79 -12.55
CA THR A 114 -6.56 13.76 -13.38
C THR A 114 -7.36 14.20 -14.59
N ARG A 115 -7.35 15.49 -14.88
CA ARG A 115 -8.01 16.08 -16.05
C ARG A 115 -7.14 16.08 -17.31
N ARG A 116 -5.82 15.83 -17.18
CA ARG A 116 -4.85 15.86 -18.28
C ARG A 116 -4.80 14.50 -18.99
N SER A 117 -5.31 14.42 -20.22
CA SER A 117 -5.41 13.17 -20.97
C SER A 117 -4.06 12.49 -21.18
N TRP A 118 -3.01 13.25 -21.50
CA TRP A 118 -1.67 12.67 -21.68
C TRP A 118 -1.14 12.01 -20.39
N LEU A 119 -1.36 12.67 -19.23
CA LEU A 119 -0.93 12.12 -17.94
C LEU A 119 -1.71 10.84 -17.62
N ARG A 120 -3.01 10.80 -17.92
CA ARG A 120 -3.84 9.59 -17.77
C ARG A 120 -3.26 8.43 -18.57
N VAL A 121 -2.90 8.66 -19.83
CA VAL A 121 -2.28 7.61 -20.67
C VAL A 121 -0.96 7.13 -20.08
N VAL A 122 -0.09 8.04 -19.68
CA VAL A 122 1.21 7.69 -19.05
C VAL A 122 1.01 6.83 -17.79
N LEU A 123 0.07 7.21 -16.92
CA LEU A 123 -0.20 6.48 -15.68
C LEU A 123 -0.80 5.08 -15.93
N VAL A 124 -1.68 4.96 -16.93
CA VAL A 124 -2.23 3.65 -17.34
C VAL A 124 -1.13 2.76 -17.93
N VAL A 125 -0.30 3.30 -18.83
CA VAL A 125 0.84 2.56 -19.39
C VAL A 125 1.79 2.10 -18.28
N LEU A 126 2.12 2.97 -17.33
CA LEU A 126 2.98 2.62 -16.19
C LEU A 126 2.35 1.51 -15.34
N THR A 127 1.04 1.57 -15.08
CA THR A 127 0.32 0.51 -14.36
C THR A 127 0.45 -0.84 -15.07
N VAL A 128 0.25 -0.86 -16.39
CA VAL A 128 0.37 -2.09 -17.20
C VAL A 128 1.81 -2.60 -17.22
N LEU A 129 2.80 -1.71 -17.35
CA LEU A 129 4.22 -2.08 -17.32
C LEU A 129 4.63 -2.69 -15.97
N ILE A 130 4.16 -2.14 -14.85
CA ILE A 130 4.42 -2.71 -13.52
C ILE A 130 3.76 -4.08 -13.40
N ALA A 131 2.52 -4.24 -13.82
CA ALA A 131 1.81 -5.50 -13.82
C ALA A 131 2.53 -6.56 -14.68
N PHE A 132 2.97 -6.17 -15.88
CA PHE A 132 3.76 -7.01 -16.79
C PHE A 132 5.11 -7.40 -16.19
N SER A 133 5.81 -6.48 -15.53
CA SER A 133 7.11 -6.74 -14.92
C SER A 133 7.05 -7.89 -13.90
N ARG A 134 5.91 -8.09 -13.19
CA ARG A 134 5.76 -9.19 -12.22
C ARG A 134 5.74 -10.57 -12.89
N MET A 135 5.16 -10.65 -14.09
CA MET A 135 5.17 -11.88 -14.89
C MET A 135 6.55 -12.09 -15.53
N TYR A 136 7.15 -11.05 -16.09
CA TYR A 136 8.48 -11.11 -16.68
C TYR A 136 9.55 -11.56 -15.67
N LEU A 137 9.53 -11.00 -14.46
CA LEU A 137 10.45 -11.39 -13.38
C LEU A 137 10.19 -12.80 -12.83
N GLY A 138 9.09 -13.44 -13.23
CA GLY A 138 8.74 -14.81 -12.87
C GLY A 138 8.11 -14.99 -11.50
N VAL A 139 7.70 -13.92 -10.84
CA VAL A 139 7.22 -13.96 -9.45
C VAL A 139 5.70 -14.10 -9.32
N HIS A 140 4.96 -13.89 -10.39
CA HIS A 140 3.49 -14.01 -10.46
C HIS A 140 3.02 -14.58 -11.79
N THR A 141 1.93 -15.33 -11.77
CA THR A 141 1.23 -15.81 -12.95
C THR A 141 0.33 -14.74 -13.57
N PRO A 142 -0.11 -14.89 -14.85
CA PRO A 142 -1.13 -14.01 -15.43
C PRO A 142 -2.43 -13.92 -14.62
N LEU A 143 -2.82 -15.02 -13.95
CA LEU A 143 -4.01 -15.05 -13.10
C LEU A 143 -3.83 -14.17 -11.84
N ASP A 144 -2.66 -14.25 -11.20
CA ASP A 144 -2.35 -13.43 -10.01
C ASP A 144 -2.41 -11.95 -10.33
N VAL A 145 -1.88 -11.57 -11.48
CA VAL A 145 -1.84 -10.19 -11.99
C VAL A 145 -3.24 -9.73 -12.42
N GLY A 146 -3.95 -10.55 -13.20
CA GLY A 146 -5.28 -10.22 -13.74
C GLY A 146 -6.32 -10.00 -12.63
N VAL A 147 -6.37 -10.89 -11.64
CA VAL A 147 -7.31 -10.77 -10.51
C VAL A 147 -6.97 -9.55 -9.64
N SER A 148 -5.69 -9.29 -9.34
CA SER A 148 -5.29 -8.09 -8.63
C SER A 148 -5.67 -6.81 -9.36
N PHE A 149 -5.43 -6.79 -10.67
CA PHE A 149 -5.80 -5.65 -11.51
C PHE A 149 -7.31 -5.40 -11.45
N LEU A 150 -8.12 -6.44 -11.60
CA LEU A 150 -9.57 -6.34 -11.56
C LEU A 150 -10.08 -5.82 -10.20
N ILE A 151 -9.61 -6.41 -9.10
CA ILE A 151 -10.01 -5.99 -7.74
C ILE A 151 -9.66 -4.51 -7.53
N ALA A 152 -8.42 -4.11 -7.84
CA ALA A 152 -8.00 -2.74 -7.66
C ALA A 152 -8.73 -1.76 -8.58
N ALA A 153 -9.02 -2.13 -9.82
CA ALA A 153 -9.80 -1.31 -10.75
C ALA A 153 -11.23 -1.10 -10.24
N VAL A 154 -11.87 -2.15 -9.72
CA VAL A 154 -13.21 -2.03 -9.08
C VAL A 154 -13.14 -1.08 -7.89
N LEU A 155 -12.13 -1.19 -7.02
CA LEU A 155 -11.97 -0.28 -5.88
C LEU A 155 -11.75 1.18 -6.34
N VAL A 156 -10.92 1.41 -7.35
CA VAL A 156 -10.71 2.75 -7.96
C VAL A 156 -12.03 3.35 -8.42
N LEU A 157 -12.89 2.56 -9.05
CA LEU A 157 -14.18 3.03 -9.59
C LEU A 157 -15.24 3.22 -8.50
N VAL A 158 -15.29 2.33 -7.49
CA VAL A 158 -16.32 2.37 -6.43
C VAL A 158 -16.00 3.40 -5.36
N VAL A 159 -14.73 3.52 -4.96
CA VAL A 159 -14.34 4.46 -3.88
C VAL A 159 -14.40 5.92 -4.34
N TYR A 160 -14.15 6.21 -5.61
CA TYR A 160 -14.15 7.61 -6.08
C TYR A 160 -15.49 8.33 -5.90
N PRO A 161 -16.65 7.76 -6.29
CA PRO A 161 -17.96 8.35 -5.99
C PRO A 161 -18.24 8.52 -4.49
N LEU A 162 -17.72 7.62 -3.63
CA LEU A 162 -17.84 7.78 -2.18
C LEU A 162 -17.07 9.01 -1.70
N MET A 163 -15.94 9.36 -2.34
CA MET A 163 -15.21 10.60 -2.02
C MET A 163 -15.96 11.83 -2.50
N GLU A 164 -16.66 11.77 -3.64
CA GLU A 164 -17.52 12.85 -4.11
C GLU A 164 -18.71 13.08 -3.16
N GLU A 165 -19.30 12.02 -2.64
CA GLU A 165 -20.36 12.14 -1.63
C GLU A 165 -19.81 12.62 -0.27
N ALA A 166 -18.57 12.26 0.08
CA ALA A 166 -17.91 12.73 1.29
C ALA A 166 -17.67 14.26 1.30
N ASP A 167 -17.54 14.90 0.16
CA ASP A 167 -17.49 16.36 0.08
C ASP A 167 -18.80 17.01 0.51
N ARG A 168 -19.94 16.36 0.22
CA ARG A 168 -21.28 16.83 0.60
C ARG A 168 -21.63 16.40 2.04
N ARG A 169 -21.26 15.18 2.41
CA ARG A 169 -21.54 14.54 3.68
C ARG A 169 -20.26 13.96 4.28
N PRO A 170 -19.49 14.76 5.01
CA PRO A 170 -18.18 14.32 5.54
C PRO A 170 -18.20 13.06 6.43
N VAL A 171 -19.37 12.68 6.94
CA VAL A 171 -19.55 11.43 7.69
C VAL A 171 -19.32 10.18 6.81
N VAL A 172 -19.55 10.27 5.49
CA VAL A 172 -19.33 9.17 4.55
C VAL A 172 -17.88 8.71 4.57
N LEU A 173 -16.92 9.66 4.55
CA LEU A 173 -15.50 9.33 4.69
C LEU A 173 -15.21 8.59 6.00
N THR A 174 -15.78 9.05 7.11
CA THR A 174 -15.60 8.40 8.42
C THR A 174 -16.13 6.97 8.42
N TYR A 175 -17.32 6.72 7.85
CA TYR A 175 -17.87 5.36 7.75
C TYR A 175 -17.09 4.49 6.78
N THR A 176 -16.57 5.04 5.68
CA THR A 176 -15.72 4.30 4.75
C THR A 176 -14.42 3.83 5.43
N ILE A 177 -13.78 4.72 6.22
CA ILE A 177 -12.59 4.35 7.00
C ILE A 177 -12.95 3.35 8.11
N LEU A 178 -14.09 3.52 8.79
CA LEU A 178 -14.56 2.57 9.81
C LEU A 178 -14.79 1.18 9.21
N ALA A 179 -15.41 1.08 8.04
CA ALA A 179 -15.57 -0.19 7.34
C ALA A 179 -14.20 -0.85 7.05
N MET A 180 -13.19 -0.06 6.69
CA MET A 180 -11.83 -0.55 6.47
C MET A 180 -11.19 -1.05 7.78
N VAL A 181 -11.41 -0.38 8.92
CA VAL A 181 -10.97 -0.86 10.25
C VAL A 181 -11.64 -2.20 10.59
N VAL A 182 -12.96 -2.31 10.36
CA VAL A 182 -13.70 -3.56 10.59
C VAL A 182 -13.16 -4.69 9.72
N CYS A 183 -12.92 -4.45 8.42
CA CYS A 183 -12.36 -5.46 7.52
C CYS A 183 -10.93 -5.87 7.93
N SER A 184 -10.09 -4.93 8.35
CA SER A 184 -8.74 -5.23 8.84
C SER A 184 -8.77 -6.02 10.14
N GLY A 185 -9.68 -5.66 11.07
CA GLY A 185 -9.90 -6.41 12.32
C GLY A 185 -10.43 -7.82 12.07
N ALA A 186 -11.40 -7.96 11.15
CA ALA A 186 -11.94 -9.25 10.74
C ALA A 186 -10.85 -10.14 10.11
N PHE A 187 -9.95 -9.56 9.31
CA PHE A 187 -8.80 -10.30 8.75
C PHE A 187 -7.86 -10.81 9.86
N VAL A 188 -7.51 -9.98 10.83
CA VAL A 188 -6.69 -10.40 11.98
C VAL A 188 -7.41 -11.49 12.78
N GLY A 189 -8.72 -11.32 13.07
CA GLY A 189 -9.53 -12.33 13.74
C GLY A 189 -9.57 -13.65 12.98
N TYR A 190 -9.75 -13.61 11.66
CA TYR A 190 -9.70 -14.79 10.80
C TYR A 190 -8.35 -15.53 10.90
N LEU A 191 -7.22 -14.81 10.92
CA LEU A 191 -5.89 -15.42 11.07
C LEU A 191 -5.75 -16.18 12.39
N TYR A 192 -6.22 -15.60 13.50
CA TYR A 192 -6.20 -16.29 14.80
C TYR A 192 -7.14 -17.50 14.85
N LEU A 193 -8.33 -17.41 14.23
CA LEU A 193 -9.28 -18.54 14.16
C LEU A 193 -8.73 -19.68 13.29
N ARG A 194 -8.10 -19.35 12.18
CA ARG A 194 -7.50 -20.34 11.27
C ARG A 194 -6.28 -21.01 11.92
N GLY A 195 -5.47 -20.24 12.63
CA GLY A 195 -4.19 -20.67 13.16
C GLY A 195 -3.14 -20.99 12.09
N ASP A 196 -1.96 -21.36 12.55
CA ASP A 196 -0.90 -21.92 11.69
C ASP A 196 -1.22 -23.39 11.41
N THR A 197 -1.23 -23.78 10.14
CA THR A 197 -1.48 -25.17 9.76
C THR A 197 -0.27 -26.06 10.04
N GLY A 198 0.95 -25.48 10.12
CA GLY A 198 2.19 -26.19 10.40
C GLY A 198 2.55 -27.27 9.35
N ALA A 199 1.86 -27.28 8.20
CA ALA A 199 2.01 -28.32 7.18
C ALA A 199 3.41 -28.30 6.53
N ALA A 200 3.98 -27.10 6.37
CA ALA A 200 5.35 -26.89 5.90
C ALA A 200 5.96 -25.65 6.53
N ALA A 201 7.29 -25.57 6.61
CA ALA A 201 7.98 -24.37 7.12
C ALA A 201 7.63 -23.10 6.34
N GLU A 202 7.37 -23.23 5.04
CA GLU A 202 6.92 -22.12 4.18
C GLU A 202 5.53 -21.63 4.56
N ASP A 203 4.59 -22.52 4.87
CA ASP A 203 3.23 -22.15 5.30
C ASP A 203 3.25 -21.40 6.61
N THR A 204 4.07 -21.84 7.57
CA THR A 204 4.29 -21.13 8.83
C THR A 204 4.88 -19.73 8.60
N ALA A 205 5.89 -19.60 7.72
CA ALA A 205 6.47 -18.30 7.38
C ALA A 205 5.45 -17.37 6.70
N ASN A 206 4.62 -17.90 5.79
CA ASN A 206 3.54 -17.16 5.13
C ASN A 206 2.46 -16.72 6.12
N TYR A 207 2.08 -17.59 7.07
CA TYR A 207 1.14 -17.26 8.14
C TYR A 207 1.66 -16.15 9.06
N LEU A 208 2.90 -16.25 9.53
CA LEU A 208 3.51 -15.21 10.38
C LEU A 208 3.64 -13.87 9.64
N SER A 209 4.01 -13.89 8.37
CA SER A 209 4.03 -12.69 7.51
C SER A 209 2.65 -12.07 7.35
N ALA A 210 1.61 -12.90 7.15
CA ALA A 210 0.23 -12.41 7.05
C ALA A 210 -0.27 -11.82 8.38
N LEU A 211 0.08 -12.44 9.51
CA LEU A 211 -0.28 -11.93 10.84
C LEU A 211 0.38 -10.57 11.12
N GLU A 212 1.67 -10.43 10.79
CA GLU A 212 2.38 -9.15 10.91
C GLU A 212 1.75 -8.07 10.01
N ASN A 213 1.42 -8.42 8.74
CA ASN A 213 0.79 -7.49 7.80
C ASN A 213 -0.64 -7.14 8.23
N GLY A 214 -1.42 -8.09 8.75
CA GLY A 214 -2.75 -7.86 9.29
C GLY A 214 -2.75 -6.85 10.43
N TRP A 215 -1.86 -7.00 11.40
CA TRP A 215 -1.71 -6.05 12.50
C TRP A 215 -1.25 -4.66 12.03
N LYS A 216 -0.31 -4.58 11.08
CA LYS A 216 0.11 -3.30 10.49
C LYS A 216 -1.06 -2.58 9.81
N LEU A 217 -1.86 -3.30 9.03
CA LEU A 217 -3.06 -2.76 8.37
C LEU A 217 -4.10 -2.29 9.38
N LEU A 218 -4.37 -3.08 10.42
CA LEU A 218 -5.29 -2.69 11.49
C LEU A 218 -4.81 -1.42 12.19
N GLY A 219 -3.53 -1.34 12.57
CA GLY A 219 -2.95 -0.16 13.18
C GLY A 219 -3.03 1.07 12.28
N ALA A 220 -2.69 0.92 11.00
CA ALA A 220 -2.74 2.01 10.02
C ALA A 220 -4.17 2.52 9.80
N THR A 221 -5.15 1.62 9.67
CA THR A 221 -6.56 1.99 9.43
C THR A 221 -7.20 2.64 10.65
N VAL A 222 -6.90 2.16 11.87
CA VAL A 222 -7.31 2.82 13.12
C VAL A 222 -6.67 4.22 13.22
N GLY A 223 -5.37 4.33 12.94
CA GLY A 223 -4.68 5.63 12.90
C GLY A 223 -5.32 6.59 11.91
N MET A 224 -5.72 6.11 10.74
CA MET A 224 -6.40 6.91 9.71
C MET A 224 -7.80 7.37 10.17
N LEU A 225 -8.56 6.51 10.88
CA LEU A 225 -9.86 6.86 11.45
C LEU A 225 -9.71 7.98 12.48
N VAL A 226 -8.78 7.82 13.43
CA VAL A 226 -8.50 8.83 14.46
C VAL A 226 -8.04 10.14 13.81
N SER A 227 -7.12 10.07 12.84
CA SER A 227 -6.63 11.24 12.12
C SER A 227 -7.74 11.99 11.38
N ASN A 228 -8.68 11.27 10.74
CA ASN A 228 -9.83 11.89 10.09
C ASN A 228 -10.72 12.64 11.08
N ILE A 229 -11.02 12.03 12.24
CA ILE A 229 -11.86 12.65 13.27
C ILE A 229 -11.17 13.87 13.88
N VAL A 230 -9.89 13.75 14.21
CA VAL A 230 -9.10 14.83 14.84
C VAL A 230 -8.89 16.00 13.87
N ASP A 231 -8.53 15.71 12.61
CA ASP A 231 -8.38 16.77 11.61
C ASP A 231 -9.68 17.54 11.39
N ARG A 232 -10.81 16.84 11.25
CA ARG A 232 -12.11 17.49 11.04
C ARG A 232 -12.56 18.38 12.20
N LYS A 233 -12.29 17.96 13.44
CA LYS A 233 -12.74 18.70 14.63
C LYS A 233 -11.79 19.80 15.06
N HIS A 234 -10.49 19.56 14.98
CA HIS A 234 -9.48 20.38 15.64
C HIS A 234 -8.43 20.98 14.72
N ILE A 235 -7.79 20.16 13.85
CA ILE A 235 -6.62 20.59 13.06
C ILE A 235 -7.03 21.40 11.85
N ARG A 236 -7.89 20.82 11.00
CA ARG A 236 -8.40 21.42 9.74
C ARG A 236 -7.27 21.96 8.87
N PHE A 237 -6.14 21.24 8.76
CA PHE A 237 -4.97 21.72 8.06
C PHE A 237 -5.26 22.00 6.59
N GLU A 238 -4.50 22.92 6.01
CA GLU A 238 -4.50 23.24 4.59
C GLU A 238 -3.27 22.63 3.90
N THR A 239 -3.45 22.17 2.65
CA THR A 239 -2.36 21.55 1.89
C THR A 239 -1.45 22.59 1.22
N GLN A 240 -1.97 23.82 1.02
CA GLN A 240 -1.30 24.87 0.24
C GLN A 240 -0.07 25.42 0.93
N ALA A 241 1.03 25.55 0.19
CA ALA A 241 2.23 26.28 0.55
C ALA A 241 3.01 26.62 -0.72
N VAL A 242 4.00 27.52 -0.65
CA VAL A 242 4.93 27.78 -1.74
C VAL A 242 5.78 26.55 -2.03
N TRP A 243 6.24 26.37 -3.26
CA TRP A 243 6.88 25.12 -3.72
C TRP A 243 8.07 24.67 -2.86
N TRP A 244 8.96 25.59 -2.45
CA TRP A 244 10.09 25.24 -1.60
C TRP A 244 9.68 24.85 -0.17
N ALA A 245 8.62 25.47 0.38
CA ALA A 245 8.06 25.08 1.67
C ALA A 245 7.42 23.69 1.61
N GLN A 246 6.81 23.31 0.44
CA GLN A 246 6.33 21.95 0.21
C GLN A 246 7.48 20.94 0.23
N LEU A 247 8.63 21.26 -0.40
CA LEU A 247 9.79 20.36 -0.38
C LEU A 247 10.32 20.15 1.04
N ILE A 248 10.46 21.21 1.83
CA ILE A 248 10.89 21.12 3.24
C ILE A 248 9.88 20.30 4.05
N LYS A 249 8.57 20.58 3.88
CA LYS A 249 7.49 19.83 4.54
C LYS A 249 7.58 18.34 4.24
N LEU A 250 7.82 17.94 2.99
CA LEU A 250 7.99 16.56 2.60
C LEU A 250 9.28 15.96 3.17
N ALA A 251 10.43 16.62 3.01
CA ALA A 251 11.73 16.09 3.44
C ALA A 251 11.74 15.83 4.95
N VAL A 252 11.34 16.84 5.75
CA VAL A 252 11.29 16.70 7.22
C VAL A 252 10.21 15.70 7.64
N GLY A 253 9.00 15.78 7.07
CA GLY A 253 7.91 14.87 7.39
C GLY A 253 8.27 13.40 7.11
N PHE A 254 8.82 13.09 5.94
CA PHE A 254 9.26 11.71 5.63
C PHE A 254 10.46 11.29 6.47
N GLY A 255 11.40 12.21 6.78
CA GLY A 255 12.49 11.93 7.71
C GLY A 255 11.98 11.50 9.08
N CYS A 256 11.00 12.23 9.66
CA CYS A 256 10.35 11.86 10.91
C CYS A 256 9.60 10.54 10.82
N LEU A 257 8.84 10.28 9.73
CA LEU A 257 8.14 9.01 9.52
C LEU A 257 9.12 7.82 9.49
N LEU A 258 10.24 7.96 8.79
CA LEU A 258 11.28 6.94 8.74
C LEU A 258 11.92 6.73 10.13
N ALA A 259 12.19 7.80 10.87
CA ALA A 259 12.73 7.73 12.24
C ALA A 259 11.76 6.99 13.18
N ILE A 260 10.46 7.31 13.16
CA ILE A 260 9.43 6.61 13.94
C ILE A 260 9.35 5.14 13.52
N ARG A 261 9.26 4.86 12.21
CA ARG A 261 9.17 3.49 11.68
C ARG A 261 10.35 2.63 12.08
N SER A 262 11.57 3.16 12.00
CA SER A 262 12.81 2.42 12.29
C SER A 262 13.12 2.40 13.77
N GLY A 263 13.04 3.56 14.45
CA GLY A 263 13.43 3.71 15.85
C GLY A 263 12.50 2.98 16.83
N LEU A 264 11.20 2.89 16.52
CA LEU A 264 10.25 2.20 17.41
C LEU A 264 10.18 0.68 17.19
N LYS A 265 10.87 0.11 16.19
CA LYS A 265 10.76 -1.33 15.90
C LYS A 265 11.26 -2.18 17.07
N ALA A 266 12.50 -2.03 17.46
CA ALA A 266 13.11 -2.83 18.52
C ALA A 266 12.52 -2.55 19.92
N PRO A 267 12.32 -1.28 20.36
CA PRO A 267 11.70 -0.98 21.64
C PRO A 267 10.29 -1.57 21.81
N LEU A 268 9.43 -1.47 20.78
CA LEU A 268 8.08 -2.02 20.85
C LEU A 268 8.07 -3.55 20.89
N ILE A 269 8.94 -4.23 20.14
CA ILE A 269 9.06 -5.69 20.21
C ILE A 269 9.49 -6.12 21.61
N ALA A 270 10.48 -5.44 22.21
CA ALA A 270 10.94 -5.73 23.56
C ALA A 270 9.84 -5.50 24.62
N LEU A 271 9.11 -4.38 24.53
CA LEU A 271 8.02 -4.02 25.44
C LEU A 271 6.84 -5.02 25.38
N LEU A 272 6.58 -5.59 24.20
CA LEU A 272 5.42 -6.46 23.93
C LEU A 272 5.77 -7.95 23.95
N GLY A 273 6.77 -8.34 24.75
CA GLY A 273 7.11 -9.75 24.97
C GLY A 273 7.57 -10.48 23.71
N GLY A 274 8.21 -9.78 22.77
CA GLY A 274 8.74 -10.37 21.53
C GLY A 274 7.73 -10.44 20.37
N SER A 275 6.49 -10.01 20.54
CA SER A 275 5.47 -10.05 19.48
C SER A 275 5.72 -9.02 18.37
N ALA A 276 6.37 -9.44 17.27
CA ALA A 276 6.63 -8.59 16.11
C ALA A 276 5.33 -8.11 15.43
N ALA A 277 4.27 -8.93 15.44
CA ALA A 277 2.99 -8.62 14.82
C ALA A 277 2.29 -7.45 15.53
N ILE A 278 2.06 -7.57 16.86
CA ILE A 278 1.40 -6.51 17.66
C ILE A 278 2.27 -5.24 17.68
N ALA A 279 3.59 -5.37 17.85
CA ALA A 279 4.53 -4.25 17.77
C ALA A 279 4.45 -3.54 16.42
N GLY A 280 4.30 -4.29 15.32
CA GLY A 280 4.06 -3.76 13.99
C GLY A 280 2.78 -2.95 13.92
N GLY A 281 1.67 -3.45 14.48
CA GLY A 281 0.38 -2.76 14.53
C GLY A 281 0.46 -1.41 15.25
N ILE A 282 0.99 -1.40 16.47
CA ILE A 282 1.17 -0.17 17.27
C ILE A 282 2.08 0.82 16.55
N ARG A 283 3.18 0.34 15.97
CA ARG A 283 4.10 1.19 15.22
C ARG A 283 3.43 1.86 14.03
N TYR A 284 2.64 1.14 13.23
CA TYR A 284 1.93 1.72 12.09
C TYR A 284 0.79 2.64 12.52
N LEU A 285 0.13 2.35 13.64
CA LEU A 285 -0.79 3.31 14.28
C LEU A 285 -0.08 4.64 14.56
N LEU A 286 1.07 4.61 15.24
CA LEU A 286 1.83 5.81 15.57
C LEU A 286 2.36 6.56 14.34
N VAL A 287 2.84 5.82 13.32
CA VAL A 287 3.26 6.40 12.03
C VAL A 287 2.12 7.16 11.37
N VAL A 288 0.91 6.58 11.33
CA VAL A 288 -0.25 7.21 10.69
C VAL A 288 -0.80 8.36 11.53
N LEU A 289 -0.81 8.24 12.86
CA LEU A 289 -1.17 9.36 13.75
C LEU A 289 -0.19 10.54 13.61
N PHE A 290 1.10 10.27 13.48
CA PHE A 290 2.06 11.33 13.18
C PHE A 290 1.75 11.99 11.83
N ALA A 291 1.55 11.19 10.77
CA ALA A 291 1.28 11.70 9.42
C ALA A 291 -0.05 12.47 9.30
N GLY A 292 -1.08 12.07 10.04
CA GLY A 292 -2.43 12.63 9.94
C GLY A 292 -2.81 13.65 11.01
N CYS A 293 -2.10 13.65 12.15
CA CYS A 293 -2.40 14.55 13.26
C CYS A 293 -1.20 15.43 13.63
N VAL A 294 -0.08 14.83 14.05
CA VAL A 294 1.03 15.58 14.66
C VAL A 294 1.72 16.48 13.65
N TRP A 295 2.13 15.92 12.53
CA TRP A 295 2.81 16.68 11.48
C TRP A 295 1.93 17.77 10.86
N PRO A 296 0.65 17.53 10.54
CA PRO A 296 -0.25 18.57 10.05
C PRO A 296 -0.46 19.76 10.98
N LEU A 297 -0.22 19.64 12.29
CA LEU A 297 -0.24 20.80 13.20
C LEU A 297 0.77 21.89 12.81
N THR A 298 1.81 21.56 12.10
CA THR A 298 2.82 22.53 11.62
C THR A 298 2.43 23.20 10.30
N PHE A 299 1.40 22.73 9.59
CA PHE A 299 1.11 23.16 8.22
C PHE A 299 0.62 24.62 8.14
N TRP A 300 -0.01 25.12 9.18
CA TRP A 300 -0.35 26.55 9.27
C TRP A 300 0.90 27.45 9.17
N TRP A 301 2.04 27.01 9.70
CA TRP A 301 3.30 27.72 9.57
C TRP A 301 3.82 27.68 8.13
N PHE A 302 3.84 26.49 7.49
CA PHE A 302 4.26 26.34 6.09
C PHE A 302 3.39 27.13 5.12
N SER A 303 2.08 27.26 5.38
CA SER A 303 1.16 28.01 4.52
C SER A 303 1.40 29.54 4.56
N ARG A 304 2.08 30.03 5.59
CA ARG A 304 2.43 31.46 5.75
C ARG A 304 3.80 31.82 5.18
N LEU A 305 4.68 30.85 4.97
CA LEU A 305 5.99 31.08 4.39
C LEU A 305 5.85 31.61 2.94
N GLY A 306 6.57 32.69 2.62
CA GLY A 306 6.56 33.30 1.29
C GLY A 306 5.31 34.11 0.93
N ARG A 307 4.35 34.26 1.85
CA ARG A 307 3.30 35.31 1.73
C ARG A 307 3.91 36.63 2.24
N ARG A 308 4.24 37.56 1.31
CA ARG A 308 4.51 38.97 1.59
C ARG A 308 3.22 39.75 1.58
#